data_89c720e4046a994d51960a4c1a149225
#
_entry.id   89c720e4046a994d51960a4c1a149225
#
_cell.length_a   1.000
_cell.length_b   1.000
_cell.length_c   1.000
_cell.angle_alpha   90.00
_cell.angle_beta   90.00
_cell.angle_gamma   90.00
#
_symmetry.space_group_name_H-M   'P 1'
#
loop_
_entity.id
_entity.type
_entity.pdbx_description
1 polymer ?
#
loop_
_entity_poly.entity_id
_entity_poly.type
_entity_poly.pdbx_seq_one_letter_code
_entity_poly.pdbx_strand_id
1 'polypeptide(L)'
;MNISKKIITTGLLCLAFTIGMAQDEEEETGGSVIQTLTPSKLISKGQYDIKWFNNLYTQTESTFSDGKEPRQTFFTSTLEGYTGISDNNRVNVGLILEFRSNVVANRNALDVFSFDGEDGTARSGLTSIAPSVKFVPFSSVNNFSIQSSFFIPLVDNEVENGVFLDQKGFTWQNRFFYDYTFSGNDFQLFAELSSEFHFGDEASFNDNGIQTEGSFANNSLSLTPGVFISYFPSSKFTILALVQHSQRIDLGNEFEQDFTAVGGGAKYQLTDELNIEALYTNFVRGNNTGLGETFNIGLRVVL
;
A
#
# COMPACT_ATOMS: atom_id res chain seq x y z
N MET A 1 32.57 3.93 2.78
CA MET A 1 32.43 5.08 3.70
C MET A 1 31.97 6.29 2.88
N ASN A 2 30.67 6.48 2.67
CA ASN A 2 29.99 7.71 2.18
C ASN A 2 28.50 7.49 1.91
N ILE A 3 27.84 6.68 2.75
CA ILE A 3 26.39 6.39 2.65
C ILE A 3 25.55 7.47 3.34
N SER A 4 26.11 8.16 4.34
CA SER A 4 25.36 9.11 5.19
C SER A 4 24.93 10.43 4.50
N LYS A 5 25.47 10.78 3.34
CA LYS A 5 25.13 12.04 2.65
C LYS A 5 23.95 11.94 1.68
N LYS A 6 23.63 10.76 1.15
CA LYS A 6 22.53 10.59 0.18
C LYS A 6 21.14 10.49 0.85
N ILE A 7 21.07 9.91 2.05
CA ILE A 7 19.81 9.75 2.79
C ILE A 7 19.27 11.08 3.29
N ILE A 8 20.15 12.02 3.65
CA ILE A 8 19.75 13.35 4.17
C ILE A 8 19.13 14.22 3.09
N THR A 9 19.54 14.08 1.83
CA THR A 9 19.03 14.94 0.73
C THR A 9 17.63 14.56 0.28
N THR A 10 17.26 13.28 0.32
CA THR A 10 15.91 12.83 -0.07
C THR A 10 14.87 13.11 1.04
N GLY A 11 15.28 12.96 2.31
CA GLY A 11 14.40 13.28 3.44
C GLY A 11 14.09 14.77 3.61
N LEU A 12 15.02 15.66 3.19
CA LEU A 12 14.83 17.11 3.33
C LEU A 12 13.91 17.70 2.25
N LEU A 13 13.75 17.05 1.10
CA LEU A 13 12.86 17.54 0.05
C LEU A 13 11.38 17.37 0.42
N CYS A 14 11.04 16.39 1.26
CA CYS A 14 9.66 16.21 1.76
C CYS A 14 9.28 17.16 2.90
N LEU A 15 10.24 17.76 3.59
CA LEU A 15 9.99 18.68 4.73
C LEU A 15 9.89 20.17 4.35
N ALA A 16 10.26 20.54 3.12
CA ALA A 16 10.33 21.95 2.71
C ALA A 16 8.97 22.56 2.26
N PHE A 17 7.88 21.79 2.25
CA PHE A 17 6.55 22.27 1.84
C PHE A 17 5.62 22.66 3.00
N THR A 18 6.10 22.77 4.22
CA THR A 18 5.27 23.14 5.39
C THR A 18 5.36 24.62 5.73
N ILE A 19 5.11 25.52 4.77
CA ILE A 19 4.87 26.93 5.12
C ILE A 19 3.58 27.41 4.42
N GLY A 20 2.51 27.40 5.22
CA GLY A 20 1.43 28.36 5.18
C GLY A 20 0.50 28.34 3.99
N MET A 21 -0.68 27.82 4.23
CA MET A 21 -1.97 28.46 3.92
C MET A 21 -3.03 27.71 4.72
N ALA A 22 -3.53 28.32 5.79
CA ALA A 22 -4.84 27.98 6.32
C ALA A 22 -5.85 28.34 5.21
N GLN A 23 -6.51 27.35 4.64
CA GLN A 23 -7.67 27.59 3.78
C GLN A 23 -8.89 27.72 4.70
N ASP A 24 -9.56 28.86 4.62
CA ASP A 24 -10.87 29.06 5.21
C ASP A 24 -11.85 28.02 4.64
N GLU A 25 -12.63 27.39 5.52
CA GLU A 25 -13.72 26.48 5.14
C GLU A 25 -14.80 27.30 4.42
N GLU A 26 -14.81 27.30 3.09
CA GLU A 26 -16.01 27.63 2.35
C GLU A 26 -16.99 26.46 2.45
N GLU A 27 -18.23 26.75 2.89
CA GLU A 27 -19.35 25.79 2.91
C GLU A 27 -19.52 25.17 1.51
N GLU A 28 -19.23 23.88 1.38
CA GLU A 28 -19.36 23.11 0.14
C GLU A 28 -20.83 23.01 -0.27
N THR A 29 -21.25 23.83 -1.20
CA THR A 29 -22.47 23.60 -1.97
C THR A 29 -22.19 22.54 -3.05
N GLY A 30 -22.54 21.29 -2.78
CA GLY A 30 -22.76 20.28 -3.83
C GLY A 30 -21.52 19.67 -4.49
N GLY A 31 -20.36 19.64 -3.84
CA GLY A 31 -19.17 18.95 -4.32
C GLY A 31 -19.34 17.42 -4.30
N SER A 32 -18.80 16.75 -5.34
CA SER A 32 -18.84 15.29 -5.48
C SER A 32 -18.24 14.59 -4.27
N VAL A 33 -18.92 13.57 -3.78
CA VAL A 33 -18.45 12.69 -2.67
C VAL A 33 -17.09 12.05 -2.98
N ILE A 34 -16.74 11.79 -4.25
CA ILE A 34 -15.42 11.27 -4.66
C ILE A 34 -14.28 12.18 -4.20
N GLN A 35 -14.42 13.49 -4.38
CA GLN A 35 -13.37 14.47 -4.04
C GLN A 35 -13.18 14.58 -2.54
N THR A 36 -14.24 14.37 -1.77
CA THR A 36 -14.20 14.43 -0.29
C THR A 36 -13.71 13.14 0.35
N LEU A 37 -13.73 12.01 -0.35
CA LEU A 37 -13.33 10.69 0.15
C LEU A 37 -11.84 10.37 -0.08
N THR A 38 -10.95 11.32 0.10
CA THR A 38 -9.51 11.06 0.08
C THR A 38 -9.08 10.18 1.27
N PRO A 39 -7.99 9.41 1.15
CA PRO A 39 -7.46 8.64 2.29
C PRO A 39 -7.08 9.50 3.50
N SER A 40 -6.77 10.78 3.32
CA SER A 40 -6.44 11.74 4.39
C SER A 40 -7.65 12.16 5.22
N LYS A 41 -8.87 12.08 4.69
CA LYS A 41 -10.10 12.46 5.41
C LYS A 41 -10.66 11.30 6.22
N LEU A 42 -11.16 11.63 7.40
CA LEU A 42 -11.82 10.69 8.30
C LEU A 42 -13.34 10.79 8.17
N ILE A 43 -14.01 9.68 8.43
CA ILE A 43 -15.48 9.61 8.50
C ILE A 43 -15.99 10.08 9.84
N SER A 44 -17.24 10.54 9.84
CA SER A 44 -17.91 11.03 11.03
C SER A 44 -18.29 9.90 12.00
N LYS A 45 -18.53 10.26 13.26
CA LYS A 45 -18.99 9.31 14.26
C LYS A 45 -20.26 8.60 13.81
N GLY A 46 -20.23 7.26 13.88
CA GLY A 46 -21.33 6.39 13.49
C GLY A 46 -21.40 6.05 12.01
N GLN A 47 -20.52 6.63 11.17
CA GLN A 47 -20.35 6.19 9.80
C GLN A 47 -19.40 5.00 9.71
N TYR A 48 -19.50 4.28 8.58
CA TYR A 48 -18.63 3.15 8.25
C TYR A 48 -17.97 3.40 6.89
N ASP A 49 -16.66 3.15 6.78
CA ASP A 49 -15.86 3.19 5.54
C ASP A 49 -15.32 1.78 5.30
N ILE A 50 -15.85 1.11 4.29
CA ILE A 50 -15.45 -0.24 3.89
C ILE A 50 -14.72 -0.14 2.56
N LYS A 51 -13.51 -0.68 2.51
CA LYS A 51 -12.66 -0.72 1.31
C LYS A 51 -12.27 -2.15 1.00
N TRP A 52 -12.40 -2.51 -0.25
CA TRP A 52 -11.94 -3.79 -0.76
C TRP A 52 -11.01 -3.54 -1.94
N PHE A 53 -9.71 -3.72 -1.71
CA PHE A 53 -8.67 -3.54 -2.71
C PHE A 53 -8.09 -4.88 -3.13
N ASN A 54 -7.90 -5.03 -4.43
CA ASN A 54 -7.32 -6.20 -5.05
C ASN A 54 -6.13 -5.77 -5.89
N ASN A 55 -4.97 -6.28 -5.57
CA ASN A 55 -3.72 -6.05 -6.27
C ASN A 55 -3.25 -7.35 -6.91
N LEU A 56 -2.99 -7.32 -8.21
CA LEU A 56 -2.35 -8.40 -8.95
C LEU A 56 -0.99 -7.88 -9.44
N TYR A 57 0.09 -8.41 -8.89
CA TYR A 57 1.45 -8.16 -9.36
C TYR A 57 1.92 -9.37 -10.18
N THR A 58 2.45 -9.12 -11.37
CA THR A 58 3.01 -10.18 -12.23
C THR A 58 4.38 -9.77 -12.78
N GLN A 59 5.31 -10.71 -12.83
CA GLN A 59 6.66 -10.48 -13.32
C GLN A 59 7.18 -11.64 -14.16
N THR A 60 8.06 -11.31 -15.11
CA THR A 60 8.89 -12.24 -15.89
C THR A 60 10.34 -11.78 -15.99
N GLU A 61 10.68 -10.75 -15.22
CA GLU A 61 12.03 -10.17 -15.13
C GLU A 61 12.31 -9.82 -13.66
N SER A 62 13.58 -9.90 -13.26
CA SER A 62 14.03 -9.50 -11.93
C SER A 62 15.43 -8.90 -11.99
N THR A 63 15.86 -8.28 -10.91
CA THR A 63 17.24 -7.79 -10.76
C THR A 63 18.23 -8.87 -10.34
N PHE A 64 17.74 -10.09 -10.09
CA PHE A 64 18.57 -11.24 -9.69
C PHE A 64 19.15 -12.01 -10.88
N SER A 65 18.62 -11.80 -12.08
CA SER A 65 19.05 -12.49 -13.30
C SER A 65 19.12 -11.57 -14.50
N ASP A 66 19.95 -11.93 -15.48
CA ASP A 66 20.00 -11.29 -16.79
C ASP A 66 19.01 -11.98 -17.73
N GLY A 67 17.83 -11.39 -17.95
CA GLY A 67 16.86 -11.88 -18.92
C GLY A 67 15.51 -12.28 -18.33
N LYS A 68 14.75 -13.05 -19.11
CA LYS A 68 13.41 -13.47 -18.73
C LYS A 68 13.45 -14.66 -17.79
N GLU A 69 12.64 -14.58 -16.76
CA GLU A 69 12.38 -15.65 -15.78
C GLU A 69 11.01 -16.29 -16.00
N PRO A 70 10.80 -17.51 -15.47
CA PRO A 70 9.45 -18.07 -15.37
C PRO A 70 8.52 -17.11 -14.66
N ARG A 71 7.33 -16.90 -15.23
CA ARG A 71 6.33 -16.00 -14.64
C ARG A 71 6.04 -16.35 -13.20
N GLN A 72 5.99 -15.29 -12.38
CA GLN A 72 5.50 -15.33 -11.02
C GLN A 72 4.38 -14.31 -10.89
N THR A 73 3.29 -14.66 -10.24
CA THR A 73 2.15 -13.76 -10.03
C THR A 73 1.71 -13.84 -8.58
N PHE A 74 1.51 -12.69 -7.99
CA PHE A 74 1.13 -12.50 -6.60
C PHE A 74 -0.15 -11.68 -6.56
N PHE A 75 -1.18 -12.23 -5.96
CA PHE A 75 -2.45 -11.55 -5.76
C PHE A 75 -2.67 -11.30 -4.28
N THR A 76 -3.01 -10.06 -3.94
CA THR A 76 -3.39 -9.65 -2.59
C THR A 76 -4.76 -9.01 -2.62
N SER A 77 -5.66 -9.50 -1.79
CA SER A 77 -6.98 -8.93 -1.55
C SER A 77 -7.03 -8.39 -0.12
N THR A 78 -7.22 -7.10 0.03
CA THR A 78 -7.26 -6.40 1.33
C THR A 78 -8.66 -5.87 1.58
N LEU A 79 -9.28 -6.29 2.67
CA LEU A 79 -10.54 -5.76 3.16
C LEU A 79 -10.27 -4.88 4.38
N GLU A 80 -10.57 -3.59 4.29
CA GLU A 80 -10.47 -2.63 5.38
C GLU A 80 -11.86 -2.19 5.81
N GLY A 81 -12.15 -2.21 7.10
CA GLY A 81 -13.38 -1.66 7.67
C GLY A 81 -13.06 -0.69 8.80
N TYR A 82 -13.58 0.53 8.71
CA TYR A 82 -13.41 1.57 9.72
C TYR A 82 -14.75 2.13 10.18
N THR A 83 -14.79 2.61 11.45
CA THR A 83 -15.90 3.42 11.98
C THR A 83 -15.37 4.66 12.67
N GLY A 84 -16.09 5.76 12.52
CA GLY A 84 -15.82 7.00 13.24
C GLY A 84 -16.26 6.89 14.70
N ILE A 85 -15.38 7.25 15.64
CA ILE A 85 -15.68 7.15 17.09
C ILE A 85 -15.64 8.49 17.84
N SER A 86 -15.05 9.53 17.23
CA SER A 86 -14.90 10.84 17.87
C SER A 86 -15.96 11.84 17.41
N ASP A 87 -16.45 12.66 18.33
CA ASP A 87 -17.45 13.71 18.02
C ASP A 87 -16.91 14.84 17.12
N ASN A 88 -15.60 14.97 17.02
CA ASN A 88 -14.92 15.96 16.18
C ASN A 88 -14.36 15.35 14.88
N ASN A 89 -14.79 14.16 14.48
CA ASN A 89 -14.42 13.44 13.27
C ASN A 89 -12.90 13.25 13.10
N ARG A 90 -12.16 13.09 14.19
CA ARG A 90 -10.69 13.06 14.18
C ARG A 90 -10.09 11.69 14.52
N VAL A 91 -10.92 10.70 14.85
CA VAL A 91 -10.46 9.34 15.17
C VAL A 91 -11.41 8.32 14.58
N ASN A 92 -10.88 7.43 13.77
CA ASN A 92 -11.54 6.22 13.30
C ASN A 92 -10.78 5.00 13.80
N VAL A 93 -11.49 3.94 14.14
CA VAL A 93 -10.91 2.64 14.46
C VAL A 93 -11.37 1.62 13.45
N GLY A 94 -10.56 0.63 13.19
CA GLY A 94 -10.87 -0.35 12.15
C GLY A 94 -10.11 -1.65 12.26
N LEU A 95 -10.39 -2.51 11.30
CA LEU A 95 -9.78 -3.81 11.12
C LEU A 95 -9.42 -4.00 9.66
N ILE A 96 -8.25 -4.60 9.41
CA ILE A 96 -7.77 -4.97 8.09
C ILE A 96 -7.62 -6.49 8.04
N LEU A 97 -8.06 -7.09 6.94
CA LEU A 97 -7.87 -8.51 6.63
C LEU A 97 -7.16 -8.61 5.29
N GLU A 98 -6.15 -9.47 5.20
CA GLU A 98 -5.46 -9.77 3.94
C GLU A 98 -5.59 -11.23 3.57
N PHE A 99 -5.95 -11.46 2.32
CA PHE A 99 -5.93 -12.75 1.66
C PHE A 99 -4.95 -12.69 0.50
N ARG A 100 -4.14 -13.72 0.32
CA ARG A 100 -3.20 -13.83 -0.80
C ARG A 100 -3.41 -15.10 -1.59
N SER A 101 -3.08 -15.02 -2.89
CA SER A 101 -3.02 -16.16 -3.80
C SER A 101 -1.86 -15.94 -4.76
N ASN A 102 -0.86 -16.81 -4.66
CA ASN A 102 0.39 -16.68 -5.40
C ASN A 102 0.58 -17.92 -6.30
N VAL A 103 1.02 -17.69 -7.54
CA VAL A 103 1.35 -18.74 -8.48
C VAL A 103 2.72 -18.50 -9.10
N VAL A 104 3.49 -19.57 -9.32
CA VAL A 104 4.85 -19.55 -9.86
C VAL A 104 4.99 -20.53 -11.02
N ALA A 105 6.24 -20.83 -11.44
CA ALA A 105 6.57 -21.83 -12.44
C ALA A 105 5.91 -21.59 -13.82
N ASN A 106 5.85 -20.32 -14.24
CA ASN A 106 5.33 -19.91 -15.56
C ASN A 106 3.84 -20.17 -15.79
N ARG A 107 3.05 -20.30 -14.73
CA ARG A 107 1.58 -20.34 -14.84
C ARG A 107 1.04 -19.02 -15.40
N ASN A 108 -0.21 -19.03 -15.91
CA ASN A 108 -0.84 -17.78 -16.36
C ASN A 108 -1.09 -16.82 -15.18
N ALA A 109 -1.02 -15.52 -15.44
CA ALA A 109 -1.22 -14.52 -14.39
C ALA A 109 -2.60 -14.62 -13.70
N LEU A 110 -3.63 -15.03 -14.43
CA LEU A 110 -4.99 -15.17 -13.89
C LEU A 110 -5.23 -16.48 -13.12
N ASP A 111 -4.27 -17.41 -13.13
CA ASP A 111 -4.39 -18.67 -12.38
C ASP A 111 -4.40 -18.44 -10.86
N VAL A 112 -4.00 -17.26 -10.38
CA VAL A 112 -4.18 -16.83 -8.98
C VAL A 112 -5.66 -16.88 -8.52
N PHE A 113 -6.61 -16.77 -9.46
CA PHE A 113 -8.04 -16.82 -9.15
C PHE A 113 -8.62 -18.24 -9.16
N SER A 114 -7.79 -19.26 -9.45
CA SER A 114 -8.20 -20.66 -9.26
C SER A 114 -8.24 -21.06 -7.79
N PHE A 115 -7.47 -20.35 -6.93
CA PHE A 115 -7.35 -20.61 -5.49
C PHE A 115 -7.01 -22.07 -5.20
N ASP A 116 -6.05 -22.62 -5.95
CA ASP A 116 -5.72 -24.06 -5.94
C ASP A 116 -5.14 -24.54 -4.59
N GLY A 117 -5.00 -23.63 -3.63
CA GLY A 117 -4.43 -23.95 -2.33
C GLY A 117 -2.93 -24.23 -2.45
N GLU A 118 -2.49 -25.42 -1.96
CA GLU A 118 -1.09 -25.81 -1.96
C GLU A 118 -0.86 -26.95 -2.95
N ASP A 119 -0.58 -26.63 -4.21
CA ASP A 119 -0.37 -27.62 -5.26
C ASP A 119 1.10 -27.77 -5.72
N GLY A 120 2.06 -27.15 -5.03
CA GLY A 120 3.49 -27.13 -5.39
C GLY A 120 3.88 -26.03 -6.38
N THR A 121 2.91 -25.35 -7.02
CA THR A 121 3.12 -24.15 -7.87
C THR A 121 2.20 -23.02 -7.50
N ALA A 122 1.33 -23.21 -6.51
CA ALA A 122 0.39 -22.23 -6.00
C ALA A 122 0.25 -22.31 -4.48
N ARG A 123 -0.02 -21.17 -3.86
CA ARG A 123 -0.48 -21.09 -2.46
C ARG A 123 -1.51 -19.99 -2.31
N SER A 124 -2.56 -20.24 -1.53
CA SER A 124 -3.58 -19.25 -1.23
C SER A 124 -4.12 -19.40 0.19
N GLY A 125 -4.48 -18.27 0.82
CA GLY A 125 -5.03 -18.27 2.16
C GLY A 125 -5.19 -16.88 2.75
N LEU A 126 -5.87 -16.81 3.91
CA LEU A 126 -5.91 -15.62 4.75
C LEU A 126 -4.54 -15.50 5.44
N THR A 127 -3.86 -14.35 5.24
CA THR A 127 -2.46 -14.21 5.63
C THR A 127 -2.25 -13.31 6.82
N SER A 128 -3.11 -12.32 7.02
CA SER A 128 -2.97 -11.43 8.17
C SER A 128 -4.28 -10.79 8.61
N ILE A 129 -4.31 -10.37 9.87
CA ILE A 129 -5.33 -9.53 10.47
C ILE A 129 -4.66 -8.36 11.18
N ALA A 130 -5.17 -7.12 11.00
CA ALA A 130 -4.58 -5.97 11.65
C ALA A 130 -5.63 -5.06 12.30
N PRO A 131 -5.65 -4.92 13.63
CA PRO A 131 -6.29 -3.78 14.28
C PRO A 131 -5.63 -2.48 13.81
N SER A 132 -6.44 -1.45 13.59
CA SER A 132 -5.99 -0.20 13.02
C SER A 132 -6.68 1.01 13.63
N VAL A 133 -5.96 2.11 13.75
CA VAL A 133 -6.48 3.42 14.11
C VAL A 133 -6.06 4.44 13.08
N LYS A 134 -6.98 5.32 12.70
CA LYS A 134 -6.70 6.44 11.81
C LYS A 134 -7.09 7.73 12.52
N PHE A 135 -6.21 8.72 12.50
CA PHE A 135 -6.44 9.96 13.24
C PHE A 135 -5.82 11.18 12.58
N VAL A 136 -6.40 12.35 12.85
CA VAL A 136 -5.89 13.67 12.48
C VAL A 136 -5.16 14.26 13.69
N PRO A 137 -3.81 14.32 13.69
CA PRO A 137 -3.05 14.72 14.89
C PRO A 137 -3.13 16.22 15.19
N PHE A 138 -3.28 17.07 14.16
CA PHE A 138 -3.26 18.54 14.30
C PHE A 138 -4.61 19.13 13.98
N SER A 139 -5.16 19.96 14.89
CA SER A 139 -6.47 20.62 14.69
C SER A 139 -6.47 21.69 13.60
N SER A 140 -5.31 22.22 13.28
CA SER A 140 -5.12 23.25 12.24
C SER A 140 -4.78 22.68 10.86
N VAL A 141 -4.63 21.35 10.72
CA VAL A 141 -4.25 20.71 9.46
C VAL A 141 -5.19 19.51 9.22
N ASN A 142 -6.36 19.79 8.65
CA ASN A 142 -7.41 18.79 8.46
C ASN A 142 -7.14 17.83 7.27
N ASN A 143 -6.22 18.20 6.39
CA ASN A 143 -5.80 17.42 5.22
C ASN A 143 -4.56 16.54 5.47
N PHE A 144 -4.17 16.36 6.74
CA PHE A 144 -3.13 15.45 7.17
C PHE A 144 -3.70 14.44 8.15
N SER A 145 -3.52 13.15 7.88
CA SER A 145 -3.91 12.07 8.79
C SER A 145 -2.85 10.99 8.87
N ILE A 146 -2.91 10.24 9.96
CA ILE A 146 -2.04 9.09 10.21
C ILE A 146 -2.94 7.88 10.41
N GLN A 147 -2.59 6.76 9.74
CA GLN A 147 -3.14 5.44 9.98
C GLN A 147 -2.04 4.58 10.59
N SER A 148 -2.31 3.96 11.75
CA SER A 148 -1.40 3.02 12.41
C SER A 148 -2.08 1.67 12.52
N SER A 149 -1.44 0.63 12.00
CA SER A 149 -1.97 -0.73 11.91
C SER A 149 -0.94 -1.73 12.40
N PHE A 150 -1.35 -2.74 13.15
CA PHE A 150 -0.47 -3.79 13.63
C PHE A 150 -0.89 -5.12 13.02
N PHE A 151 -0.12 -5.59 12.03
CA PHE A 151 -0.39 -6.83 11.31
C PHE A 151 0.07 -8.04 12.11
N ILE A 152 -0.85 -8.93 12.35
CA ILE A 152 -0.66 -10.21 13.02
C ILE A 152 -0.68 -11.28 11.94
N PRO A 153 0.42 -12.00 11.70
CA PRO A 153 0.47 -13.04 10.68
C PRO A 153 -0.41 -14.22 11.07
N LEU A 154 -1.06 -14.83 10.07
CA LEU A 154 -1.90 -16.02 10.19
C LEU A 154 -1.30 -17.20 9.41
N VAL A 155 -0.11 -17.02 8.83
CA VAL A 155 0.61 -18.06 8.08
C VAL A 155 1.57 -18.80 9.01
N ASP A 156 1.59 -20.11 8.90
CA ASP A 156 2.51 -20.97 9.68
C ASP A 156 3.91 -21.01 9.04
N ASN A 157 3.96 -21.06 7.71
CA ASN A 157 5.18 -21.10 6.92
C ASN A 157 5.14 -20.07 5.79
N GLU A 158 6.21 -19.28 5.64
CA GLU A 158 6.31 -18.28 4.56
C GLU A 158 6.38 -18.93 3.19
N VAL A 159 7.20 -19.99 3.06
CA VAL A 159 7.44 -20.72 1.81
C VAL A 159 7.12 -22.18 2.03
N GLU A 160 6.32 -22.75 1.14
CA GLU A 160 6.10 -24.19 1.04
C GLU A 160 6.20 -24.63 -0.42
N ASN A 161 6.89 -25.75 -0.68
CA ASN A 161 7.15 -26.26 -2.01
C ASN A 161 7.77 -25.24 -2.98
N GLY A 162 8.51 -24.25 -2.46
CA GLY A 162 9.11 -23.17 -3.25
C GLY A 162 8.17 -21.99 -3.57
N VAL A 163 6.94 -22.01 -3.06
CA VAL A 163 5.97 -20.93 -3.26
C VAL A 163 5.86 -20.09 -1.99
N PHE A 164 6.21 -18.82 -2.08
CA PHE A 164 6.02 -17.85 -1.02
C PHE A 164 4.53 -17.48 -0.91
N LEU A 165 3.99 -17.41 0.30
CA LEU A 165 2.63 -16.91 0.54
C LEU A 165 2.66 -15.53 1.18
N ASP A 166 3.18 -15.41 2.40
CA ASP A 166 3.32 -14.15 3.12
C ASP A 166 4.34 -14.27 4.26
N GLN A 167 4.68 -13.12 4.85
CA GLN A 167 5.61 -13.04 5.98
C GLN A 167 5.00 -13.65 7.26
N LYS A 168 5.83 -14.34 8.02
CA LYS A 168 5.47 -14.92 9.32
C LYS A 168 5.65 -13.94 10.49
N GLY A 169 6.38 -12.85 10.30
CA GLY A 169 6.66 -11.85 11.33
C GLY A 169 5.52 -10.85 11.51
N PHE A 170 5.46 -10.25 12.69
CA PHE A 170 4.58 -9.10 12.92
C PHE A 170 5.06 -7.88 12.14
N THR A 171 4.12 -7.05 11.68
CA THR A 171 4.47 -5.79 11.03
C THR A 171 3.69 -4.64 11.67
N TRP A 172 4.40 -3.60 12.07
CA TRP A 172 3.82 -2.34 12.49
C TRP A 172 3.90 -1.32 11.36
N GLN A 173 2.77 -1.03 10.74
CA GLN A 173 2.64 -0.09 9.65
C GLN A 173 2.10 1.25 10.14
N ASN A 174 2.75 2.34 9.71
CA ASN A 174 2.24 3.70 9.86
C ASN A 174 2.19 4.36 8.48
N ARG A 175 1.00 4.81 8.09
CA ARG A 175 0.76 5.52 6.84
C ARG A 175 0.42 6.97 7.15
N PHE A 176 1.16 7.87 6.54
CA PHE A 176 0.98 9.32 6.66
C PHE A 176 0.38 9.81 5.35
N PHE A 177 -0.75 10.50 5.41
CA PHE A 177 -1.49 10.98 4.26
C PHE A 177 -1.59 12.49 4.28
N TYR A 178 -1.37 13.11 3.15
CA TYR A 178 -1.56 14.53 2.94
C TYR A 178 -2.19 14.78 1.59
N ASP A 179 -3.21 15.63 1.53
CA ASP A 179 -3.81 16.08 0.27
C ASP A 179 -3.82 17.60 0.15
N TYR A 180 -3.71 18.07 -1.07
CA TYR A 180 -3.81 19.48 -1.42
C TYR A 180 -4.63 19.62 -2.70
N THR A 181 -5.78 20.30 -2.59
CA THR A 181 -6.64 20.61 -3.73
C THR A 181 -6.26 21.99 -4.26
N PHE A 182 -5.95 22.10 -5.55
CA PHE A 182 -5.58 23.35 -6.19
C PHE A 182 -6.81 24.26 -6.35
N SER A 183 -6.56 25.56 -6.41
CA SER A 183 -7.61 26.56 -6.70
C SER A 183 -8.28 26.22 -8.05
N GLY A 184 -9.61 26.19 -8.06
CA GLY A 184 -10.40 25.72 -9.21
C GLY A 184 -10.96 24.31 -9.05
N ASN A 185 -10.49 23.55 -8.07
CA ASN A 185 -10.96 22.18 -7.70
C ASN A 185 -10.84 21.12 -8.81
N ASP A 186 -10.17 21.43 -9.93
CA ASP A 186 -9.99 20.48 -11.03
C ASP A 186 -8.85 19.50 -10.78
N PHE A 187 -7.89 19.86 -9.91
CA PHE A 187 -6.70 19.06 -9.61
C PHE A 187 -6.47 18.92 -8.11
N GLN A 188 -5.98 17.75 -7.74
CA GLN A 188 -5.55 17.47 -6.36
C GLN A 188 -4.22 16.73 -6.38
N LEU A 189 -3.32 17.15 -5.49
CA LEU A 189 -2.12 16.42 -5.12
C LEU A 189 -2.44 15.58 -3.89
N PHE A 190 -2.09 14.30 -3.92
CA PHE A 190 -2.12 13.42 -2.77
C PHE A 190 -0.73 12.84 -2.55
N ALA A 191 -0.23 12.93 -1.33
CA ALA A 191 1.05 12.36 -0.93
C ALA A 191 0.84 11.34 0.19
N GLU A 192 1.56 10.26 0.11
CA GLU A 192 1.55 9.19 1.10
C GLU A 192 2.98 8.80 1.46
N LEU A 193 3.23 8.49 2.73
CA LEU A 193 4.41 7.78 3.18
C LEU A 193 3.94 6.58 4.01
N SER A 194 4.18 5.36 3.55
CA SER A 194 4.08 4.17 4.39
C SER A 194 5.42 3.87 5.03
N SER A 195 5.41 3.57 6.32
CA SER A 195 6.56 3.03 7.04
C SER A 195 6.14 1.73 7.72
N GLU A 196 6.91 0.66 7.51
CA GLU A 196 6.61 -0.68 8.01
C GLU A 196 7.82 -1.22 8.75
N PHE A 197 7.66 -1.42 10.06
CA PHE A 197 8.64 -2.12 10.88
C PHE A 197 8.27 -3.61 10.89
N HIS A 198 9.18 -4.44 10.38
CA HIS A 198 9.02 -5.89 10.33
C HIS A 198 9.78 -6.51 11.50
N PHE A 199 9.04 -7.21 12.37
CA PHE A 199 9.56 -7.85 13.56
C PHE A 199 9.63 -9.36 13.36
N GLY A 200 10.61 -9.99 13.97
CA GLY A 200 10.78 -11.43 13.94
C GLY A 200 12.25 -11.83 13.89
N ASP A 201 12.49 -13.12 13.82
CA ASP A 201 13.84 -13.65 13.75
C ASP A 201 14.42 -13.46 12.34
N GLU A 202 15.73 -13.23 12.29
CA GLU A 202 16.50 -13.14 11.04
C GLU A 202 16.43 -14.45 10.25
N ALA A 203 16.59 -14.35 8.92
CA ALA A 203 16.66 -15.54 8.07
C ALA A 203 17.90 -16.37 8.41
N SER A 204 17.68 -17.65 8.67
CA SER A 204 18.74 -18.61 8.87
C SER A 204 18.65 -19.74 7.83
N PHE A 205 19.80 -20.32 7.47
CA PHE A 205 19.91 -21.31 6.41
C PHE A 205 20.65 -22.52 6.90
N ASN A 206 20.26 -23.71 6.42
CA ASN A 206 21.01 -24.92 6.63
C ASN A 206 22.21 -25.01 5.65
N ASP A 207 23.05 -26.05 5.82
CA ASP A 207 24.24 -26.28 4.99
C ASP A 207 23.93 -26.43 3.47
N ASN A 208 22.69 -26.68 3.09
CA ASN A 208 22.25 -26.78 1.70
C ASN A 208 21.64 -25.45 1.17
N GLY A 209 21.69 -24.36 1.95
CA GLY A 209 21.11 -23.07 1.57
C GLY A 209 19.59 -23.01 1.68
N ILE A 210 18.95 -23.96 2.38
CA ILE A 210 17.51 -23.94 2.61
C ILE A 210 17.23 -23.11 3.87
N GLN A 211 16.33 -22.13 3.76
CA GLN A 211 15.89 -21.33 4.90
C GLN A 211 15.21 -22.24 5.94
N THR A 212 15.66 -22.19 7.17
CA THR A 212 15.17 -23.01 8.28
C THR A 212 14.37 -22.22 9.29
N GLU A 213 14.71 -20.97 9.50
CA GLU A 213 14.07 -20.08 10.47
C GLU A 213 14.08 -18.64 9.99
N GLY A 214 13.22 -17.80 10.57
CA GLY A 214 13.15 -16.37 10.31
C GLY A 214 12.70 -15.99 8.90
N SER A 215 12.86 -14.74 8.55
CA SER A 215 12.50 -14.19 7.24
C SER A 215 13.46 -13.09 6.80
N PHE A 216 13.68 -12.97 5.49
CA PHE A 216 14.42 -11.84 4.89
C PHE A 216 13.80 -10.46 5.19
N ALA A 217 12.49 -10.42 5.44
CA ALA A 217 11.81 -9.18 5.75
C ALA A 217 11.96 -8.77 7.21
N ASN A 218 12.24 -9.71 8.12
CA ASN A 218 12.37 -9.41 9.54
C ASN A 218 13.57 -8.50 9.83
N ASN A 219 13.53 -7.80 10.95
CA ASN A 219 14.53 -6.82 11.34
C ASN A 219 14.82 -5.80 10.23
N SER A 220 13.75 -5.27 9.60
CA SER A 220 13.85 -4.26 8.57
C SER A 220 12.81 -3.15 8.75
N LEU A 221 13.08 -2.02 8.09
CA LEU A 221 12.16 -0.90 7.96
C LEU A 221 11.91 -0.65 6.46
N SER A 222 10.68 -0.85 6.02
CA SER A 222 10.26 -0.45 4.67
C SER A 222 9.69 0.96 4.69
N LEU A 223 10.19 1.83 3.81
CA LEU A 223 9.67 3.18 3.57
C LEU A 223 9.15 3.26 2.15
N THR A 224 7.88 3.65 2.00
CA THR A 224 7.24 3.73 0.68
C THR A 224 6.56 5.08 0.52
N PRO A 225 7.32 6.14 0.11
CA PRO A 225 6.74 7.39 -0.35
C PRO A 225 6.04 7.24 -1.69
N GLY A 226 4.88 7.86 -1.82
CA GLY A 226 4.10 7.93 -3.04
C GLY A 226 3.50 9.33 -3.26
N VAL A 227 3.42 9.74 -4.52
CA VAL A 227 2.77 10.99 -4.92
C VAL A 227 1.80 10.70 -6.06
N PHE A 228 0.59 11.24 -5.93
CA PHE A 228 -0.50 11.06 -6.86
C PHE A 228 -1.01 12.43 -7.30
N ILE A 229 -1.27 12.60 -8.58
CA ILE A 229 -1.96 13.77 -9.14
C ILE A 229 -3.28 13.28 -9.71
N SER A 230 -4.37 13.84 -9.21
CA SER A 230 -5.72 13.59 -9.68
C SER A 230 -6.24 14.76 -10.48
N TYR A 231 -6.89 14.48 -11.60
CA TYR A 231 -7.66 15.42 -12.40
C TYR A 231 -9.13 15.02 -12.36
N PHE A 232 -10.02 15.98 -12.12
CA PHE A 232 -11.45 15.79 -11.97
C PHE A 232 -12.21 16.39 -13.17
N PRO A 233 -12.35 15.67 -14.31
CA PRO A 233 -13.10 16.17 -15.46
C PRO A 233 -14.60 16.26 -15.20
N SER A 234 -15.09 15.62 -14.17
CA SER A 234 -16.48 15.73 -13.70
C SER A 234 -16.58 15.37 -12.22
N SER A 235 -17.74 15.63 -11.62
CA SER A 235 -18.03 15.25 -10.22
C SER A 235 -18.04 13.74 -9.95
N LYS A 236 -18.06 12.89 -10.97
CA LYS A 236 -18.11 11.42 -10.83
C LYS A 236 -16.85 10.72 -11.31
N PHE A 237 -15.99 11.39 -12.06
CA PHE A 237 -14.86 10.75 -12.71
C PHE A 237 -13.53 11.42 -12.31
N THR A 238 -12.55 10.61 -11.96
CA THR A 238 -11.20 11.06 -11.63
C THR A 238 -10.21 10.29 -12.50
N ILE A 239 -9.27 11.00 -13.10
CA ILE A 239 -8.08 10.43 -13.74
C ILE A 239 -6.91 10.71 -12.82
N LEU A 240 -6.04 9.72 -12.60
CA LEU A 240 -4.88 9.92 -11.75
C LEU A 240 -3.60 9.34 -12.37
N ALA A 241 -2.49 10.00 -12.06
CA ALA A 241 -1.13 9.53 -12.31
C ALA A 241 -0.41 9.41 -10.97
N LEU A 242 0.54 8.48 -10.88
CA LEU A 242 1.29 8.23 -9.66
C LEU A 242 2.75 7.88 -9.91
N VAL A 243 3.57 8.23 -8.95
CA VAL A 243 4.91 7.70 -8.77
C VAL A 243 5.08 7.25 -7.32
N GLN A 244 5.66 6.08 -7.13
CA GLN A 244 5.91 5.50 -5.83
C GLN A 244 7.32 4.92 -5.80
N HIS A 245 8.01 5.10 -4.67
CA HIS A 245 9.28 4.47 -4.42
C HIS A 245 9.19 3.66 -3.14
N SER A 246 9.71 2.44 -3.14
CA SER A 246 9.81 1.60 -1.94
C SER A 246 11.28 1.35 -1.66
N GLN A 247 11.67 1.50 -0.39
CA GLN A 247 13.00 1.23 0.11
C GLN A 247 12.90 0.39 1.36
N ARG A 248 13.43 -0.82 1.33
CA ARG A 248 13.66 -1.64 2.51
C ARG A 248 15.06 -1.37 3.06
N ILE A 249 15.13 -0.92 4.29
CA ILE A 249 16.34 -0.63 5.04
C ILE A 249 16.58 -1.82 5.96
N ASP A 250 17.74 -2.42 5.85
CA ASP A 250 18.19 -3.48 6.74
C ASP A 250 18.48 -2.94 8.15
N LEU A 251 17.95 -3.62 9.16
CA LEU A 251 18.20 -3.33 10.58
C LEU A 251 18.93 -4.49 11.28
N GLY A 252 19.42 -5.48 10.52
CA GLY A 252 20.20 -6.59 11.05
C GLY A 252 20.06 -7.91 10.31
N ASN A 253 19.32 -7.98 9.19
CA ASN A 253 19.09 -9.21 8.42
C ASN A 253 19.91 -9.29 7.12
N GLU A 254 20.81 -8.34 6.87
CA GLU A 254 21.69 -8.25 5.68
C GLU A 254 20.93 -8.28 4.35
N PHE A 255 19.68 -7.78 4.31
CA PHE A 255 18.88 -7.74 3.11
C PHE A 255 18.26 -6.35 2.85
N GLU A 256 18.68 -5.74 1.77
CA GLU A 256 18.15 -4.47 1.27
C GLU A 256 17.40 -4.68 -0.05
N GLN A 257 16.35 -3.94 -0.26
CA GLN A 257 15.54 -3.99 -1.47
C GLN A 257 14.99 -2.61 -1.79
N ASP A 258 14.99 -2.22 -3.07
CA ASP A 258 14.27 -1.02 -3.50
C ASP A 258 13.63 -1.18 -4.87
N PHE A 259 12.58 -0.42 -5.12
CA PHE A 259 12.01 -0.25 -6.45
C PHE A 259 11.33 1.12 -6.62
N THR A 260 11.18 1.54 -7.87
CA THR A 260 10.38 2.69 -8.25
C THR A 260 9.32 2.25 -9.26
N ALA A 261 8.07 2.57 -8.96
CA ALA A 261 6.93 2.30 -9.82
C ALA A 261 6.31 3.61 -10.32
N VAL A 262 5.87 3.62 -11.56
CA VAL A 262 5.10 4.70 -12.16
C VAL A 262 3.82 4.14 -12.75
N GLY A 263 2.76 4.92 -12.75
CA GLY A 263 1.50 4.44 -13.27
C GLY A 263 0.39 5.47 -13.25
N GLY A 264 -0.81 4.98 -13.42
CA GLY A 264 -2.01 5.79 -13.40
C GLY A 264 -3.28 4.95 -13.43
N GLY A 265 -4.40 5.63 -13.46
CA GLY A 265 -5.69 4.96 -13.49
C GLY A 265 -6.86 5.92 -13.40
N ALA A 266 -7.98 5.39 -12.99
CA ALA A 266 -9.22 6.16 -12.88
C ALA A 266 -10.05 5.69 -11.69
N LYS A 267 -10.89 6.62 -11.18
CA LYS A 267 -11.94 6.33 -10.20
C LYS A 267 -13.27 6.80 -10.76
N TYR A 268 -14.31 6.07 -10.43
CA TYR A 268 -15.68 6.42 -10.83
C TYR A 268 -16.64 6.25 -9.66
N GLN A 269 -17.43 7.30 -9.40
CA GLN A 269 -18.50 7.26 -8.40
C GLN A 269 -19.74 6.62 -9.01
N LEU A 270 -20.08 5.42 -8.55
CA LEU A 270 -21.24 4.67 -9.00
C LEU A 270 -22.53 5.19 -8.35
N THR A 271 -22.51 5.38 -7.01
CA THR A 271 -23.59 6.00 -6.24
C THR A 271 -22.98 7.03 -5.28
N ASP A 272 -23.76 7.71 -4.47
CA ASP A 272 -23.24 8.67 -3.48
C ASP A 272 -22.36 7.98 -2.42
N GLU A 273 -22.56 6.68 -2.17
CA GLU A 273 -21.85 5.90 -1.18
C GLU A 273 -20.75 5.00 -1.77
N LEU A 274 -20.85 4.62 -3.07
CA LEU A 274 -19.99 3.61 -3.68
C LEU A 274 -19.14 4.17 -4.79
N ASN A 275 -17.82 3.96 -4.70
CA ASN A 275 -16.91 4.20 -5.81
C ASN A 275 -16.10 2.95 -6.19
N ILE A 276 -15.64 2.94 -7.46
CA ILE A 276 -14.73 1.95 -8.01
C ILE A 276 -13.45 2.64 -8.49
N GLU A 277 -12.32 1.97 -8.31
CA GLU A 277 -11.02 2.43 -8.75
C GLU A 277 -10.32 1.33 -9.56
N ALA A 278 -9.62 1.72 -10.63
CA ALA A 278 -8.74 0.84 -11.37
C ALA A 278 -7.39 1.55 -11.60
N LEU A 279 -6.29 0.90 -11.22
CA LEU A 279 -4.93 1.44 -11.34
C LEU A 279 -4.02 0.42 -12.03
N TYR A 280 -3.07 0.95 -12.78
CA TYR A 280 -1.96 0.20 -13.35
C TYR A 280 -0.64 0.86 -12.95
N THR A 281 0.36 0.07 -12.55
CA THR A 281 1.72 0.55 -12.35
C THR A 281 2.73 -0.41 -12.95
N ASN A 282 3.88 0.15 -13.35
CA ASN A 282 5.03 -0.60 -13.85
C ASN A 282 6.26 -0.25 -13.00
N PHE A 283 7.04 -1.25 -12.63
CA PHE A 283 8.31 -1.09 -11.93
C PHE A 283 9.39 -0.73 -12.94
N VAL A 284 9.73 0.56 -12.95
CA VAL A 284 10.69 1.12 -13.93
C VAL A 284 12.15 1.01 -13.48
N ARG A 285 12.36 0.71 -12.20
CA ARG A 285 13.67 0.54 -11.57
C ARG A 285 13.54 -0.31 -10.32
N GLY A 286 14.56 -1.09 -10.00
CA GLY A 286 14.64 -1.84 -8.76
C GLY A 286 16.05 -2.32 -8.45
N ASN A 287 16.23 -2.80 -7.21
CA ASN A 287 17.41 -3.49 -6.72
C ASN A 287 16.96 -4.61 -5.78
N ASN A 288 17.50 -5.82 -5.94
CA ASN A 288 17.10 -7.03 -5.23
C ASN A 288 15.57 -7.28 -5.28
N THR A 289 14.95 -7.10 -6.46
CA THR A 289 13.51 -7.19 -6.62
C THR A 289 13.12 -7.69 -8.01
N GLY A 290 11.87 -8.13 -8.12
CA GLY A 290 11.24 -8.34 -9.42
C GLY A 290 10.95 -7.02 -10.14
N LEU A 291 10.99 -7.07 -11.47
CA LEU A 291 10.65 -5.95 -12.35
C LEU A 291 9.37 -6.30 -13.11
N GLY A 292 8.25 -6.02 -12.50
CA GLY A 292 6.94 -6.39 -12.99
C GLY A 292 5.97 -5.22 -13.06
N GLU A 293 4.72 -5.57 -13.19
CA GLU A 293 3.61 -4.64 -13.31
C GLU A 293 2.49 -5.01 -12.34
N THR A 294 1.71 -4.02 -11.89
CA THR A 294 0.55 -4.25 -11.04
C THR A 294 -0.74 -3.79 -11.71
N PHE A 295 -1.80 -4.55 -11.43
CA PHE A 295 -3.17 -4.21 -11.77
C PHE A 295 -3.97 -4.16 -10.47
N ASN A 296 -4.58 -3.02 -10.18
CA ASN A 296 -5.34 -2.83 -8.96
C ASN A 296 -6.81 -2.54 -9.31
N ILE A 297 -7.72 -3.17 -8.58
CA ILE A 297 -9.15 -2.86 -8.61
C ILE A 297 -9.59 -2.65 -7.16
N GLY A 298 -10.17 -1.49 -6.88
CA GLY A 298 -10.68 -1.12 -5.57
C GLY A 298 -12.17 -0.81 -5.61
N LEU A 299 -12.87 -1.20 -4.55
CA LEU A 299 -14.22 -0.75 -4.23
C LEU A 299 -14.18 -0.07 -2.86
N ARG A 300 -14.89 1.05 -2.72
CA ARG A 300 -15.05 1.75 -1.46
C ARG A 300 -16.50 2.12 -1.24
N VAL A 301 -17.02 1.81 -0.06
CA VAL A 301 -18.38 2.13 0.38
C VAL A 301 -18.29 2.93 1.68
N VAL A 302 -19.03 4.05 1.75
CA VAL A 302 -19.20 4.83 2.98
C VAL A 302 -20.70 4.86 3.31
N LEU A 303 -21.04 4.43 4.54
CA LEU A 303 -22.40 4.29 5.04
C LEU A 303 -22.63 5.17 6.27
#